data_e3dcaf35475b21c132b16421bdaee269
#
_entry.id   e3dcaf35475b21c132b16421bdaee269
#
_cell.length_a   1.000
_cell.length_b   1.000
_cell.length_c   1.000
_cell.angle_alpha   90.00
_cell.angle_beta   90.00
_cell.angle_gamma   90.00
#
_symmetry.space_group_name_H-M   'P 1'
#
loop_
_entity.id
_entity.type
_entity.pdbx_description
1 polymer ?
#
loop_
_entity_poly.entity_id
_entity_poly.type
_entity_poly.pdbx_seq_one_letter_code
_entity_poly.pdbx_strand_id
1 'polypeptide(L)'
;EISEALSGEDMDRFEALFLQKIDQTRSEIEYYHQRLDSLWAWYGLLVEGRAAQRHQNRAITMKYIPEERYFYYTRQRAPEEQDSEIRLEIEYFTMSKRDGHSMVDMGGAFHVKYDSVAERMEDRYCSMTLLQTMFPNSKSQNNTAHFGGFLAVAGYHLGAPRNVRDSYERMLLWAQQHRFTLRGDCYE
;
A
#
# COMPACT_ATOMS: atom_id res chain seq x y z
N GLU A 1 -21.97 4.79 42.11
CA GLU A 1 -20.61 4.36 41.67
C GLU A 1 -19.47 5.14 42.34
N ILE A 2 -19.48 6.51 42.33
CA ILE A 2 -18.41 7.30 42.98
C ILE A 2 -18.50 7.21 44.52
N SER A 3 -19.68 7.04 45.08
CA SER A 3 -19.86 6.96 46.56
C SER A 3 -19.50 5.55 47.11
N GLU A 4 -19.57 4.51 46.33
CA GLU A 4 -19.10 3.16 46.67
C GLU A 4 -17.57 3.06 46.62
N ALA A 5 -16.93 3.90 45.84
CA ALA A 5 -15.48 3.96 45.67
C ALA A 5 -14.70 4.44 46.89
N LEU A 6 -15.37 5.01 47.86
CA LEU A 6 -14.74 5.59 49.06
C LEU A 6 -14.67 4.62 50.24
N SER A 7 -15.15 3.39 50.12
CA SER A 7 -14.90 2.31 51.07
C SER A 7 -13.56 1.65 50.73
N GLY A 8 -12.64 1.61 51.69
CA GLY A 8 -11.21 1.27 51.44
C GLY A 8 -10.90 -0.09 50.76
N GLU A 9 -11.90 -0.96 50.59
CA GLU A 9 -11.73 -2.24 49.86
C GLU A 9 -11.82 -2.10 48.33
N ASP A 10 -12.26 -0.92 47.81
CA ASP A 10 -12.45 -0.71 46.38
C ASP A 10 -11.35 0.14 45.70
N MET A 11 -10.41 0.73 46.45
CA MET A 11 -9.38 1.62 45.86
C MET A 11 -8.47 0.92 44.88
N ASP A 12 -8.03 -0.28 45.19
CA ASP A 12 -7.16 -1.09 44.28
C ASP A 12 -7.88 -1.43 42.97
N ARG A 13 -9.22 -1.70 43.09
CA ARG A 13 -10.05 -1.97 41.92
C ARG A 13 -10.23 -0.71 41.06
N PHE A 14 -10.40 0.46 41.70
CA PHE A 14 -10.49 1.72 40.95
C PHE A 14 -9.20 2.07 40.30
N GLU A 15 -8.06 1.91 40.98
CA GLU A 15 -6.73 2.10 40.39
C GLU A 15 -6.55 1.21 39.15
N ALA A 16 -6.88 -0.07 39.26
CA ALA A 16 -6.82 -0.99 38.12
C ALA A 16 -7.70 -0.58 36.95
N LEU A 17 -8.94 -0.10 37.22
CA LEU A 17 -9.85 0.41 36.20
C LEU A 17 -9.32 1.68 35.52
N PHE A 18 -8.72 2.61 36.27
CA PHE A 18 -8.12 3.81 35.70
C PHE A 18 -6.90 3.46 34.84
N LEU A 19 -6.03 2.57 35.30
CA LEU A 19 -4.89 2.10 34.51
C LEU A 19 -5.36 1.43 33.21
N GLN A 20 -6.36 0.57 33.28
CA GLN A 20 -6.95 -0.04 32.07
C GLN A 20 -7.51 1.01 31.11
N LYS A 21 -8.20 2.05 31.64
CA LYS A 21 -8.72 3.14 30.80
C LYS A 21 -7.62 3.99 30.18
N ILE A 22 -6.54 4.26 30.93
CA ILE A 22 -5.35 4.96 30.41
C ILE A 22 -4.74 4.17 29.25
N ASP A 23 -4.55 2.87 29.41
CA ASP A 23 -3.97 2.01 28.37
C ASP A 23 -4.88 1.89 27.15
N GLN A 24 -6.20 1.78 27.37
CA GLN A 24 -7.17 1.83 26.27
C GLN A 24 -7.06 3.14 25.50
N THR A 25 -7.07 4.27 26.22
CA THR A 25 -6.99 5.60 25.60
C THR A 25 -5.68 5.81 24.86
N ARG A 26 -4.55 5.33 25.38
CA ARG A 26 -3.26 5.35 24.67
C ARG A 26 -3.32 4.56 23.37
N SER A 27 -3.92 3.38 23.40
CA SER A 27 -4.10 2.55 22.20
C SER A 27 -4.98 3.22 21.15
N GLU A 28 -6.03 3.92 21.58
CA GLU A 28 -6.91 4.71 20.70
C GLU A 28 -6.15 5.90 20.07
N ILE A 29 -5.34 6.62 20.86
CA ILE A 29 -4.51 7.72 20.36
C ILE A 29 -3.52 7.20 19.30
N GLU A 30 -2.82 6.09 19.57
CA GLU A 30 -1.89 5.48 18.64
C GLU A 30 -2.59 5.07 17.32
N TYR A 31 -3.77 4.46 17.44
CA TYR A 31 -4.59 4.11 16.29
C TYR A 31 -4.97 5.34 15.45
N TYR A 32 -5.38 6.45 16.08
CA TYR A 32 -5.72 7.68 15.35
C TYR A 32 -4.48 8.34 14.72
N HIS A 33 -3.31 8.27 15.34
CA HIS A 33 -2.06 8.73 14.74
C HIS A 33 -1.74 7.94 13.46
N GLN A 34 -1.81 6.62 13.50
CA GLN A 34 -1.59 5.77 12.32
C GLN A 34 -2.58 6.09 11.19
N ARG A 35 -3.85 6.31 11.53
CA ARG A 35 -4.85 6.74 10.54
C ARG A 35 -4.52 8.09 9.91
N LEU A 36 -4.05 9.03 10.71
CA LEU A 36 -3.64 10.34 10.21
C LEU A 36 -2.45 10.22 9.26
N ASP A 37 -1.45 9.43 9.61
CA ASP A 37 -0.28 9.18 8.75
C ASP A 37 -0.68 8.52 7.43
N SER A 38 -1.60 7.56 7.46
CA SER A 38 -2.15 6.94 6.25
C SER A 38 -2.87 7.98 5.36
N LEU A 39 -3.69 8.84 5.94
CA LEU A 39 -4.40 9.89 5.21
C LEU A 39 -3.41 10.90 4.59
N TRP A 40 -2.34 11.26 5.30
CA TRP A 40 -1.29 12.12 4.76
C TRP A 40 -0.55 11.46 3.60
N ALA A 41 -0.25 10.18 3.68
CA ALA A 41 0.36 9.43 2.59
C ALA A 41 -0.54 9.42 1.34
N TRP A 42 -1.82 9.12 1.49
CA TRP A 42 -2.81 9.20 0.39
C TRP A 42 -2.93 10.61 -0.19
N TYR A 43 -3.00 11.63 0.68
CA TYR A 43 -3.06 13.02 0.22
C TYR A 43 -1.81 13.41 -0.57
N GLY A 44 -0.62 12.98 -0.12
CA GLY A 44 0.64 13.19 -0.83
C GLY A 44 0.61 12.64 -2.25
N LEU A 45 0.10 11.42 -2.44
CA LEU A 45 -0.06 10.81 -3.77
C LEU A 45 -1.02 11.57 -4.66
N LEU A 46 -2.16 12.01 -4.11
CA LEU A 46 -3.12 12.84 -4.86
C LEU A 46 -2.50 14.16 -5.33
N VAL A 47 -1.72 14.82 -4.47
CA VAL A 47 -1.01 16.06 -4.81
C VAL A 47 0.04 15.80 -5.88
N GLU A 48 0.83 14.73 -5.73
CA GLU A 48 1.86 14.32 -6.70
C GLU A 48 1.22 14.00 -8.07
N GLY A 49 0.17 13.18 -8.08
CA GLY A 49 -0.54 12.82 -9.31
C GLY A 49 -1.16 14.05 -10.03
N ARG A 50 -1.77 14.95 -9.26
CA ARG A 50 -2.30 16.22 -9.82
C ARG A 50 -1.20 17.10 -10.39
N ALA A 51 -0.05 17.19 -9.74
CA ALA A 51 1.10 17.94 -10.24
C ALA A 51 1.64 17.31 -11.54
N ALA A 52 1.82 15.99 -11.56
CA ALA A 52 2.24 15.27 -12.76
C ALA A 52 1.29 15.51 -13.93
N GLN A 53 -0.02 15.43 -13.70
CA GLN A 53 -1.06 15.68 -14.70
C GLN A 53 -1.03 17.13 -15.19
N ARG A 54 -1.02 18.11 -14.28
CA ARG A 54 -1.02 19.53 -14.61
C ARG A 54 0.19 19.93 -15.45
N HIS A 55 1.36 19.42 -15.12
CA HIS A 55 2.60 19.73 -15.81
C HIS A 55 2.91 18.78 -16.97
N GLN A 56 2.02 17.85 -17.28
CA GLN A 56 2.23 16.82 -18.29
C GLN A 56 3.59 16.11 -18.12
N ASN A 57 3.92 15.82 -16.86
CA ASN A 57 5.24 15.30 -16.51
C ASN A 57 5.41 13.87 -17.05
N ARG A 58 6.31 13.73 -18.03
CA ARG A 58 6.69 12.46 -18.65
C ARG A 58 8.16 12.09 -18.38
N ALA A 59 8.80 12.78 -17.45
CA ALA A 59 10.19 12.51 -17.11
C ALA A 59 10.35 11.09 -16.59
N ILE A 60 11.43 10.45 -16.99
CA ILE A 60 11.85 9.15 -16.46
C ILE A 60 13.00 9.41 -15.50
N THR A 61 12.93 8.81 -14.32
CA THR A 61 13.91 8.97 -13.25
C THR A 61 14.28 7.63 -12.65
N MET A 62 15.39 7.59 -11.92
CA MET A 62 15.68 6.50 -11.00
C MET A 62 15.17 6.84 -9.60
N LYS A 63 14.47 5.90 -8.96
CA LYS A 63 13.96 6.03 -7.60
C LYS A 63 14.43 4.83 -6.78
N TYR A 64 14.99 5.08 -5.61
CA TYR A 64 15.24 4.01 -4.64
C TYR A 64 13.93 3.66 -3.93
N ILE A 65 13.57 2.39 -3.93
CA ILE A 65 12.44 1.86 -3.19
C ILE A 65 13.00 1.26 -1.90
N PRO A 66 12.72 1.87 -0.73
CA PRO A 66 13.20 1.34 0.54
C PRO A 66 12.60 -0.04 0.82
N GLU A 67 13.35 -0.88 1.52
CA GLU A 67 12.83 -2.17 1.96
C GLU A 67 11.92 -1.96 3.16
N GLU A 68 10.65 -2.34 2.99
CA GLU A 68 9.63 -2.24 4.02
C GLU A 68 8.79 -3.50 4.08
N ARG A 69 8.00 -3.67 5.14
CA ARG A 69 7.05 -4.75 5.26
C ARG A 69 5.74 -4.36 4.60
N TYR A 70 5.25 -5.25 3.73
CA TYR A 70 4.00 -5.08 2.99
C TYR A 70 3.03 -6.20 3.32
N PHE A 71 1.76 -5.87 3.38
CA PHE A 71 0.68 -6.82 3.20
C PHE A 71 0.52 -7.07 1.70
N TYR A 72 0.30 -8.33 1.29
CA TYR A 72 0.16 -8.65 -0.12
C TYR A 72 -1.03 -9.58 -0.37
N TYR A 73 -1.57 -9.49 -1.56
CA TYR A 73 -2.58 -10.39 -2.09
C TYR A 73 -2.29 -10.67 -3.57
N THR A 74 -2.09 -11.94 -3.92
CA THR A 74 -1.86 -12.35 -5.30
C THR A 74 -3.11 -12.99 -5.87
N ARG A 75 -3.51 -12.53 -7.05
CA ARG A 75 -4.64 -13.03 -7.79
C ARG A 75 -4.19 -13.56 -9.14
N GLN A 76 -4.73 -14.73 -9.52
CA GLN A 76 -4.61 -15.27 -10.86
C GLN A 76 -5.70 -14.65 -11.74
N ARG A 77 -5.33 -14.22 -12.93
CA ARG A 77 -6.25 -13.68 -13.93
C ARG A 77 -6.73 -14.83 -14.84
N ALA A 78 -8.04 -14.93 -15.06
CA ALA A 78 -8.57 -15.79 -16.09
C ALA A 78 -8.30 -15.20 -17.48
N PRO A 79 -8.02 -16.02 -18.52
CA PRO A 79 -7.59 -15.53 -19.85
C PRO A 79 -8.58 -14.57 -20.53
N GLU A 80 -9.88 -14.72 -20.25
CA GLU A 80 -10.94 -13.90 -20.86
C GLU A 80 -11.47 -12.81 -19.90
N GLU A 81 -10.79 -12.61 -18.77
CA GLU A 81 -11.27 -11.70 -17.74
C GLU A 81 -11.01 -10.25 -18.10
N GLN A 82 -12.09 -9.47 -18.15
CA GLN A 82 -12.04 -8.00 -18.18
C GLN A 82 -12.13 -7.46 -16.75
N ASP A 83 -11.63 -6.24 -16.52
CA ASP A 83 -11.68 -5.56 -15.22
C ASP A 83 -10.98 -6.32 -14.06
N SER A 84 -9.90 -7.05 -14.38
CA SER A 84 -9.15 -7.85 -13.41
C SER A 84 -8.55 -7.02 -12.27
N GLU A 85 -8.17 -5.77 -12.54
CA GLU A 85 -7.68 -4.83 -11.52
C GLU A 85 -8.77 -4.47 -10.50
N ILE A 86 -9.98 -4.17 -10.95
CA ILE A 86 -11.13 -3.87 -10.07
C ILE A 86 -11.46 -5.07 -9.19
N ARG A 87 -11.42 -6.28 -9.77
CA ARG A 87 -11.66 -7.51 -8.99
C ARG A 87 -10.55 -7.76 -7.98
N LEU A 88 -9.29 -7.52 -8.35
CA LEU A 88 -8.17 -7.60 -7.42
C LEU A 88 -8.39 -6.69 -6.21
N GLU A 89 -8.78 -5.43 -6.44
CA GLU A 89 -9.07 -4.47 -5.38
C GLU A 89 -10.21 -4.93 -4.48
N ILE A 90 -11.34 -5.38 -5.06
CA ILE A 90 -12.50 -5.86 -4.29
C ILE A 90 -12.13 -7.06 -3.43
N GLU A 91 -11.42 -8.04 -3.98
CA GLU A 91 -10.98 -9.23 -3.24
C GLU A 91 -9.99 -8.86 -2.15
N TYR A 92 -9.05 -7.96 -2.43
CA TYR A 92 -8.09 -7.44 -1.47
C TYR A 92 -8.79 -6.76 -0.29
N PHE A 93 -9.75 -5.84 -0.54
CA PHE A 93 -10.50 -5.19 0.52
C PHE A 93 -11.34 -6.15 1.35
N THR A 94 -11.94 -7.13 0.68
CA THR A 94 -12.72 -8.16 1.37
C THR A 94 -11.84 -8.97 2.30
N MET A 95 -10.66 -9.35 1.84
CA MET A 95 -9.71 -10.13 2.63
C MET A 95 -9.12 -9.31 3.77
N SER A 96 -8.68 -8.08 3.52
CA SER A 96 -8.11 -7.21 4.55
C SER A 96 -9.13 -6.91 5.65
N LYS A 97 -10.40 -6.69 5.31
CA LYS A 97 -11.48 -6.52 6.29
C LYS A 97 -11.73 -7.78 7.12
N ARG A 98 -11.70 -8.96 6.48
CA ARG A 98 -11.82 -10.24 7.19
C ARG A 98 -10.68 -10.45 8.18
N ASP A 99 -9.46 -10.04 7.82
CA ASP A 99 -8.26 -10.18 8.64
C ASP A 99 -8.12 -9.01 9.66
N GLY A 100 -9.15 -8.15 9.78
CA GLY A 100 -9.20 -7.07 10.75
C GLY A 100 -8.45 -5.81 10.34
N HIS A 101 -8.07 -5.71 9.06
CA HIS A 101 -7.41 -4.53 8.52
C HIS A 101 -8.39 -3.66 7.72
N SER A 102 -8.25 -2.34 7.84
CA SER A 102 -8.89 -1.41 6.91
C SER A 102 -7.82 -0.73 6.04
N MET A 103 -8.21 -0.22 4.88
CA MET A 103 -7.29 0.56 4.03
C MET A 103 -6.63 1.72 4.75
N VAL A 104 -7.32 2.28 5.73
CA VAL A 104 -6.84 3.42 6.51
C VAL A 104 -5.88 2.98 7.62
N ASP A 105 -5.91 1.70 7.99
CA ASP A 105 -5.04 1.11 9.01
C ASP A 105 -3.75 0.55 8.43
N MET A 106 -3.68 0.43 7.10
CA MET A 106 -2.46 0.07 6.39
C MET A 106 -1.88 1.32 5.71
N GLY A 107 -0.59 1.53 5.89
CA GLY A 107 0.07 2.74 5.44
C GLY A 107 -0.08 3.02 3.95
N GLY A 108 -0.39 4.22 3.61
CA GLY A 108 -0.15 4.86 2.33
C GLY A 108 -0.62 4.14 1.06
N ALA A 109 0.15 4.34 0.00
CA ALA A 109 -0.10 3.79 -1.33
C ALA A 109 0.00 2.27 -1.37
N PHE A 110 -0.78 1.70 -2.25
CA PHE A 110 -0.53 0.33 -2.69
C PHE A 110 0.09 0.33 -4.09
N HIS A 111 0.77 -0.75 -4.40
CA HIS A 111 1.36 -1.02 -5.70
C HIS A 111 0.72 -2.29 -6.27
N VAL A 112 0.46 -2.30 -7.55
CA VAL A 112 0.13 -3.53 -8.27
C VAL A 112 1.39 -4.01 -8.97
N LYS A 113 1.88 -5.19 -8.58
CA LYS A 113 3.04 -5.85 -9.18
C LYS A 113 2.57 -6.80 -10.29
N TYR A 114 3.26 -6.75 -11.41
CA TYR A 114 3.18 -7.71 -12.49
C TYR A 114 4.54 -8.39 -12.68
N ASP A 115 4.53 -9.70 -12.90
CA ASP A 115 5.76 -10.49 -13.00
C ASP A 115 6.53 -10.28 -14.31
N SER A 116 5.87 -9.72 -15.32
CA SER A 116 6.48 -9.44 -16.63
C SER A 116 5.98 -8.11 -17.20
N VAL A 117 6.90 -7.19 -17.43
CA VAL A 117 6.61 -5.93 -18.14
C VAL A 117 6.12 -6.18 -19.57
N ALA A 118 6.68 -7.19 -20.25
CA ALA A 118 6.26 -7.52 -21.60
C ALA A 118 4.81 -8.02 -21.65
N GLU A 119 4.43 -8.91 -20.73
CA GLU A 119 3.06 -9.40 -20.63
C GLU A 119 2.08 -8.29 -20.22
N ARG A 120 2.51 -7.39 -19.32
CA ARG A 120 1.69 -6.25 -18.92
C ARG A 120 1.44 -5.28 -20.06
N MET A 121 2.48 -4.99 -20.87
CA MET A 121 2.36 -4.13 -22.06
C MET A 121 1.39 -4.68 -23.11
N GLU A 122 1.27 -6.01 -23.21
CA GLU A 122 0.39 -6.69 -24.15
C GLU A 122 -0.94 -7.14 -23.55
N ASP A 123 -1.19 -6.76 -22.28
CA ASP A 123 -2.37 -7.16 -21.50
C ASP A 123 -2.55 -8.69 -21.41
N ARG A 124 -1.44 -9.44 -21.39
CA ARG A 124 -1.40 -10.92 -21.35
C ARG A 124 -0.90 -11.49 -20.02
N TYR A 125 -0.80 -10.66 -18.99
CA TYR A 125 -0.35 -11.13 -17.68
C TYR A 125 -1.31 -12.15 -17.07
N CYS A 126 -0.73 -13.17 -16.43
CA CYS A 126 -1.47 -14.27 -15.81
C CYS A 126 -1.74 -14.04 -14.32
N SER A 127 -0.91 -13.22 -13.67
CA SER A 127 -1.04 -12.91 -12.25
C SER A 127 -0.76 -11.44 -11.97
N MET A 128 -1.33 -10.96 -10.88
CA MET A 128 -1.03 -9.66 -10.32
C MET A 128 -1.03 -9.74 -8.81
N THR A 129 -0.15 -8.97 -8.17
CA THR A 129 -0.02 -8.91 -6.73
C THR A 129 -0.21 -7.47 -6.26
N LEU A 130 -1.20 -7.25 -5.40
CA LEU A 130 -1.37 -5.99 -4.72
C LEU A 130 -0.49 -5.99 -3.47
N LEU A 131 0.28 -4.92 -3.30
CA LEU A 131 1.20 -4.69 -2.19
C LEU A 131 0.83 -3.39 -1.50
N GLN A 132 0.63 -3.41 -0.20
CA GLN A 132 0.38 -2.21 0.60
C GLN A 132 1.33 -2.14 1.79
N THR A 133 1.97 -0.99 2.00
CA THR A 133 2.88 -0.77 3.14
C THR A 133 2.13 -0.99 4.46
N MET A 134 2.77 -1.70 5.38
CA MET A 134 2.23 -1.91 6.72
C MET A 134 2.84 -0.94 7.72
N PHE A 135 2.04 -0.51 8.70
CA PHE A 135 2.59 0.23 9.83
C PHE A 135 3.56 -0.62 10.63
N PRO A 136 4.63 -0.03 11.18
CA PRO A 136 5.64 -0.76 11.96
C PRO A 136 5.06 -1.56 13.13
N ASN A 137 3.98 -1.04 13.75
CA ASN A 137 3.31 -1.64 14.91
C ASN A 137 2.18 -2.61 14.54
N SER A 138 1.96 -2.88 13.26
CA SER A 138 0.94 -3.83 12.83
C SER A 138 1.24 -5.23 13.38
N LYS A 139 0.29 -5.79 14.12
CA LYS A 139 0.38 -7.13 14.72
C LYS A 139 0.09 -8.25 13.73
N SER A 140 -0.47 -7.92 12.57
CA SER A 140 -0.74 -8.94 11.56
C SER A 140 0.54 -9.52 11.02
N GLN A 141 0.59 -10.84 10.95
CA GLN A 141 1.68 -11.60 10.34
C GLN A 141 1.22 -12.39 9.11
N ASN A 142 -0.09 -12.42 8.86
CA ASN A 142 -0.65 -13.12 7.73
C ASN A 142 -0.45 -12.31 6.45
N ASN A 143 -0.12 -13.00 5.35
CA ASN A 143 0.04 -12.39 4.03
C ASN A 143 0.98 -11.17 4.01
N THR A 144 2.11 -11.28 4.70
CA THR A 144 3.12 -10.22 4.75
C THR A 144 4.42 -10.65 4.09
N ALA A 145 5.07 -9.70 3.41
CA ALA A 145 6.37 -9.90 2.77
C ALA A 145 7.20 -8.62 2.87
N HIS A 146 8.51 -8.76 2.79
CA HIS A 146 9.41 -7.64 2.57
C HIS A 146 9.49 -7.32 1.09
N PHE A 147 9.39 -6.05 0.76
CA PHE A 147 9.48 -5.55 -0.60
C PHE A 147 10.28 -4.25 -0.61
N GLY A 148 11.13 -4.08 -1.64
CA GLY A 148 12.01 -2.92 -1.75
C GLY A 148 13.49 -3.30 -1.69
N GLY A 149 14.34 -2.36 -1.24
CA GLY A 149 15.79 -2.54 -1.21
C GLY A 149 16.45 -2.46 -2.59
N PHE A 150 15.80 -1.81 -3.57
CA PHE A 150 16.32 -1.74 -4.94
C PHE A 150 16.08 -0.38 -5.60
N LEU A 151 16.81 -0.14 -6.69
CA LEU A 151 16.57 0.98 -7.59
C LEU A 151 15.55 0.60 -8.65
N ALA A 152 14.58 1.46 -8.89
CA ALA A 152 13.58 1.33 -9.93
C ALA A 152 13.71 2.46 -10.96
N VAL A 153 13.47 2.15 -12.22
CA VAL A 153 13.18 3.15 -13.25
C VAL A 153 11.72 3.52 -13.11
N ALA A 154 11.44 4.80 -12.90
CA ALA A 154 10.13 5.30 -12.57
C ALA A 154 9.70 6.44 -13.50
N GLY A 155 8.41 6.52 -13.77
CA GLY A 155 7.81 7.60 -14.54
C GLY A 155 6.30 7.63 -14.35
N TYR A 156 5.68 8.76 -14.72
CA TYR A 156 4.21 8.87 -14.67
C TYR A 156 3.59 8.37 -15.97
N HIS A 157 2.52 7.60 -15.82
CA HIS A 157 1.58 7.32 -16.89
C HIS A 157 0.49 8.39 -16.87
N LEU A 158 0.27 9.04 -18.02
CA LEU A 158 -0.77 10.04 -18.20
C LEU A 158 -1.80 9.50 -19.20
N GLY A 159 -2.93 9.05 -18.70
CA GLY A 159 -3.99 8.51 -19.54
C GLY A 159 -4.75 7.36 -18.90
N ALA A 160 -5.47 6.59 -19.72
CA ALA A 160 -6.18 5.42 -19.24
C ALA A 160 -5.19 4.27 -18.93
N PRO A 161 -5.38 3.52 -17.85
CA PRO A 161 -4.45 2.42 -17.46
C PRO A 161 -4.18 1.39 -18.58
N ARG A 162 -5.17 1.14 -19.46
CA ARG A 162 -5.01 0.24 -20.62
C ARG A 162 -3.97 0.73 -21.64
N ASN A 163 -3.62 2.02 -21.63
CA ASN A 163 -2.67 2.62 -22.59
C ASN A 163 -1.25 2.73 -21.98
N VAL A 164 -0.95 1.98 -20.97
CA VAL A 164 0.33 2.03 -20.21
C VAL A 164 1.55 1.67 -21.06
N ARG A 165 1.35 0.98 -22.19
CA ARG A 165 2.40 0.50 -23.09
C ARG A 165 3.42 1.59 -23.46
N ASP A 166 2.95 2.77 -23.91
CA ASP A 166 3.85 3.88 -24.29
C ASP A 166 4.76 4.33 -23.12
N SER A 167 4.25 4.25 -21.89
CA SER A 167 5.03 4.61 -20.71
C SER A 167 6.12 3.59 -20.42
N TYR A 168 5.81 2.30 -20.54
CA TYR A 168 6.80 1.24 -20.39
C TYR A 168 7.84 1.27 -21.51
N GLU A 169 7.45 1.46 -22.78
CA GLU A 169 8.39 1.57 -23.89
C GLU A 169 9.38 2.72 -23.67
N ARG A 170 8.93 3.88 -23.19
CA ARG A 170 9.80 4.99 -22.82
C ARG A 170 10.76 4.65 -21.69
N MET A 171 10.29 3.95 -20.64
CA MET A 171 11.14 3.53 -19.52
C MET A 171 12.17 2.50 -19.94
N LEU A 172 11.79 1.52 -20.78
CA LEU A 172 12.70 0.52 -21.33
C LEU A 172 13.78 1.16 -22.21
N LEU A 173 13.39 2.08 -23.08
CA LEU A 173 14.33 2.83 -23.93
C LEU A 173 15.30 3.66 -23.10
N TRP A 174 14.79 4.36 -22.09
CA TRP A 174 15.61 5.14 -21.18
C TRP A 174 16.63 4.26 -20.44
N ALA A 175 16.20 3.11 -19.90
CA ALA A 175 17.09 2.16 -19.24
C ALA A 175 18.18 1.64 -20.19
N GLN A 176 17.84 1.31 -21.42
CA GLN A 176 18.79 0.88 -22.45
C GLN A 176 19.82 1.98 -22.76
N GLN A 177 19.40 3.22 -22.95
CA GLN A 177 20.29 4.36 -23.22
C GLN A 177 21.27 4.60 -22.07
N HIS A 178 20.85 4.34 -20.83
CA HIS A 178 21.69 4.48 -19.63
C HIS A 178 22.41 3.18 -19.24
N ARG A 179 22.32 2.13 -20.05
CA ARG A 179 22.99 0.82 -19.86
C ARG A 179 22.56 0.10 -18.57
N PHE A 180 21.31 0.26 -18.15
CA PHE A 180 20.74 -0.50 -17.05
C PHE A 180 20.16 -1.83 -17.53
N THR A 181 20.37 -2.88 -16.73
CA THR A 181 19.70 -4.17 -16.88
C THR A 181 18.52 -4.23 -15.93
N LEU A 182 17.31 -4.42 -16.48
CA LEU A 182 16.07 -4.53 -15.71
C LEU A 182 15.78 -6.00 -15.39
N ARG A 183 15.13 -6.24 -14.23
CA ARG A 183 14.74 -7.60 -13.81
C ARG A 183 13.55 -8.16 -14.59
N GLY A 184 12.74 -7.30 -15.16
CA GLY A 184 11.60 -7.68 -15.99
C GLY A 184 10.24 -7.64 -15.31
N ASP A 185 10.17 -7.57 -13.98
CA ASP A 185 8.94 -7.27 -13.25
C ASP A 185 8.65 -5.77 -13.26
N CYS A 186 7.38 -5.39 -13.06
CA CYS A 186 6.97 -3.99 -13.00
C CYS A 186 5.90 -3.75 -11.94
N TYR A 187 5.75 -2.46 -11.58
CA TYR A 187 4.88 -2.00 -10.50
C TYR A 187 4.14 -0.73 -10.93
N GLU A 188 2.85 -0.69 -10.64
CA GLU A 188 1.96 0.45 -10.89
C GLU A 188 1.36 1.00 -9.60
#